data_1d6375f7c8d8fd837171c641013d2e67
#
_entry.id   1d6375f7c8d8fd837171c641013d2e67
#
_cell.length_a   1.000
_cell.length_b   1.000
_cell.length_c   1.000
_cell.angle_alpha   90.00
_cell.angle_beta   90.00
_cell.angle_gamma   90.00
#
_symmetry.space_group_name_H-M   'P 1'
#
loop_
_entity.id
_entity.type
_entity.pdbx_description
1 polymer ?
#
loop_
_entity_poly.entity_id
_entity_poly.type
_entity_poly.pdbx_seq_one_letter_code
_entity_poly.pdbx_strand_id
1 'polypeptide(L)'
;MDTSKVRDAKDVEQVVRAAIASEQPLEIIGHGTRRAIGHPMATNAVLDVSDLNAVTAYEPNELIITVQAGAPLADVQSLIDSKNQQFAFEPMDTSALLGVSGSGTIGGMVGAGLAGPRRIKAGGARDHLLGAHAV
;
A
#
# COMPACT_ATOMS: atom_id res chain seq x y z
N MET A 1 -13.10 -17.11 -7.29
CA MET A 1 -12.73 -15.82 -6.71
C MET A 1 -12.69 -14.83 -7.85
N ASP A 2 -13.55 -13.85 -7.84
CA ASP A 2 -13.59 -12.83 -8.90
C ASP A 2 -12.57 -11.73 -8.57
N THR A 3 -11.65 -11.46 -9.49
CA THR A 3 -10.57 -10.48 -9.28
C THR A 3 -10.74 -9.32 -10.24
N SER A 4 -11.01 -8.15 -9.69
CA SER A 4 -11.07 -6.89 -10.44
C SER A 4 -9.73 -6.17 -10.33
N LYS A 5 -8.98 -6.15 -11.42
CA LYS A 5 -7.73 -5.41 -11.53
C LYS A 5 -8.01 -4.00 -12.01
N VAL A 6 -7.56 -2.99 -11.28
CA VAL A 6 -7.87 -1.59 -11.54
C VAL A 6 -6.63 -0.82 -12.00
N ARG A 7 -6.83 0.17 -12.86
CA ARG A 7 -5.77 0.95 -13.52
C ARG A 7 -5.79 2.42 -13.16
N ASP A 8 -6.94 2.89 -12.65
CA ASP A 8 -7.10 4.28 -12.22
C ASP A 8 -8.15 4.41 -11.10
N ALA A 9 -8.32 5.62 -10.59
CA ALA A 9 -9.26 5.91 -9.51
C ALA A 9 -10.73 5.68 -9.89
N LYS A 10 -11.08 5.81 -11.19
CA LYS A 10 -12.44 5.57 -11.65
C LYS A 10 -12.76 4.09 -11.66
N ASP A 11 -11.81 3.25 -12.07
CA ASP A 11 -11.96 1.80 -11.99
C ASP A 11 -12.21 1.37 -10.53
N VAL A 12 -11.44 1.93 -9.57
CA VAL A 12 -11.62 1.67 -8.13
C VAL A 12 -13.03 2.06 -7.68
N GLU A 13 -13.47 3.27 -8.01
CA GLU A 13 -14.80 3.76 -7.66
C GLU A 13 -15.91 2.86 -8.21
N GLN A 14 -15.79 2.41 -9.46
CA GLN A 14 -16.77 1.53 -10.09
C GLN A 14 -16.87 0.17 -9.38
N VAL A 15 -15.72 -0.44 -9.06
CA VAL A 15 -15.69 -1.74 -8.35
C VAL A 15 -16.28 -1.61 -6.95
N VAL A 16 -15.89 -0.55 -6.20
CA VAL A 16 -16.42 -0.31 -4.86
C VAL A 16 -17.93 -0.07 -4.89
N ARG A 17 -18.45 0.75 -5.83
CA ARG A 17 -19.89 0.99 -5.99
C ARG A 17 -20.65 -0.28 -6.32
N ALA A 18 -20.10 -1.12 -7.22
CA ALA A 18 -20.71 -2.39 -7.56
C ALA A 18 -20.77 -3.35 -6.35
N ALA A 19 -19.70 -3.42 -5.57
CA ALA A 19 -19.64 -4.23 -4.37
C ALA A 19 -20.64 -3.77 -3.30
N ILE A 20 -20.78 -2.46 -3.10
CA ILE A 20 -21.79 -1.88 -2.20
C ILE A 20 -23.20 -2.24 -2.66
N ALA A 21 -23.49 -2.08 -3.96
CA ALA A 21 -24.82 -2.37 -4.52
C ALA A 21 -25.21 -3.84 -4.41
N SER A 22 -24.24 -4.75 -4.43
CA SER A 22 -24.44 -6.20 -4.27
C SER A 22 -24.23 -6.71 -2.85
N GLU A 23 -23.95 -5.83 -1.89
CA GLU A 23 -23.60 -6.16 -0.50
C GLU A 23 -22.45 -7.19 -0.40
N GLN A 24 -21.51 -7.13 -1.35
CA GLN A 24 -20.40 -8.07 -1.46
C GLN A 24 -19.13 -7.53 -0.80
N PRO A 25 -18.56 -8.21 0.20
CA PRO A 25 -17.31 -7.80 0.79
C PRO A 25 -16.14 -7.96 -0.19
N LEU A 26 -15.23 -6.99 -0.20
CA LEU A 26 -14.04 -6.97 -1.04
C LEU A 26 -12.78 -7.23 -0.19
N GLU A 27 -11.91 -8.10 -0.68
CA GLU A 27 -10.52 -8.13 -0.26
C GLU A 27 -9.71 -7.16 -1.12
N ILE A 28 -9.02 -6.20 -0.51
CA ILE A 28 -8.17 -5.26 -1.24
C ILE A 28 -6.73 -5.74 -1.17
N ILE A 29 -6.09 -5.95 -2.32
CA ILE A 29 -4.71 -6.40 -2.40
C ILE A 29 -3.86 -5.49 -3.29
N GLY A 30 -2.60 -5.31 -2.89
CA GLY A 30 -1.51 -4.94 -3.79
C GLY A 30 -0.74 -6.21 -4.20
N HIS A 31 0.46 -6.42 -3.68
CA HIS A 31 1.23 -7.64 -3.92
C HIS A 31 0.82 -8.83 -3.00
N GLY A 32 -0.19 -8.67 -2.16
CA GLY A 32 -0.70 -9.75 -1.31
C GLY A 32 0.27 -10.26 -0.23
N THR A 33 1.35 -9.54 0.07
CA THR A 33 2.41 -9.99 0.99
C THR A 33 1.97 -10.09 2.45
N ARG A 34 0.82 -9.54 2.82
CA ARG A 34 0.29 -9.51 4.19
C ARG A 34 -1.04 -10.24 4.37
N ARG A 35 -1.44 -11.05 3.39
CA ARG A 35 -2.71 -11.79 3.44
C ARG A 35 -2.81 -12.78 4.61
N ALA A 36 -1.67 -13.25 5.12
CA ALA A 36 -1.62 -14.16 6.26
C ALA A 36 -1.69 -13.46 7.64
N ILE A 37 -1.79 -12.12 7.67
CA ILE A 37 -1.93 -11.36 8.92
C ILE A 37 -3.41 -11.25 9.28
N GLY A 38 -3.75 -11.57 10.52
CA GLY A 38 -5.11 -11.49 11.04
C GLY A 38 -5.92 -12.76 10.82
N HIS A 39 -7.23 -12.61 10.89
CA HIS A 39 -8.15 -13.72 10.67
C HIS A 39 -8.38 -14.00 9.18
N PRO A 40 -8.60 -15.26 8.79
CA PRO A 40 -8.99 -15.58 7.42
C PRO A 40 -10.26 -14.82 7.03
N MET A 41 -10.23 -14.23 5.84
CA MET A 41 -11.41 -13.54 5.30
C MET A 41 -12.20 -14.48 4.38
N ALA A 42 -13.52 -14.49 4.55
CA ALA A 42 -14.43 -15.20 3.66
C ALA A 42 -14.98 -14.23 2.61
N THR A 43 -14.15 -13.89 1.61
CA THR A 43 -14.55 -13.03 0.49
C THR A 43 -14.45 -13.80 -0.82
N ASN A 44 -15.38 -13.53 -1.74
CA ASN A 44 -15.37 -14.11 -3.09
C ASN A 44 -14.89 -13.10 -4.15
N ALA A 45 -14.65 -11.85 -3.74
CA ALA A 45 -14.24 -10.78 -4.63
C ALA A 45 -12.96 -10.09 -4.13
N VAL A 46 -12.06 -9.82 -5.06
CA VAL A 46 -10.77 -9.17 -4.82
C VAL A 46 -10.67 -7.91 -5.66
N LEU A 47 -10.29 -6.81 -5.03
CA LEU A 47 -9.86 -5.58 -5.68
C LEU A 47 -8.34 -5.54 -5.70
N ASP A 48 -7.75 -5.75 -6.87
CA ASP A 48 -6.31 -5.73 -7.07
C ASP A 48 -5.86 -4.35 -7.54
N VAL A 49 -5.12 -3.65 -6.69
CA VAL A 49 -4.58 -2.31 -6.96
C VAL A 49 -3.12 -2.32 -7.41
N SER A 50 -2.55 -3.47 -7.74
CA SER A 50 -1.13 -3.60 -8.09
C SER A 50 -0.71 -2.80 -9.34
N ASP A 51 -1.64 -2.51 -10.26
CA ASP A 51 -1.37 -1.68 -11.44
C ASP A 51 -1.42 -0.17 -11.16
N LEU A 52 -1.90 0.25 -9.98
CA LEU A 52 -1.78 1.61 -9.50
C LEU A 52 -0.39 1.82 -8.91
N ASN A 53 0.66 1.80 -9.72
CA ASN A 53 2.05 1.68 -9.28
C ASN A 53 2.93 2.90 -9.59
N ALA A 54 2.35 4.01 -10.04
CA ALA A 54 3.11 5.18 -10.43
C ALA A 54 3.52 6.04 -9.22
N VAL A 55 4.72 6.63 -9.33
CA VAL A 55 5.10 7.82 -8.58
C VAL A 55 4.60 9.02 -9.38
N THR A 56 3.60 9.72 -8.87
CA THR A 56 2.92 10.80 -9.60
C THR A 56 3.58 12.16 -9.39
N ALA A 57 4.27 12.35 -8.27
CA ALA A 57 5.08 13.53 -8.01
C ALA A 57 6.19 13.21 -7.01
N TYR A 58 7.35 13.81 -7.18
CA TYR A 58 8.43 13.75 -6.22
C TYR A 58 9.18 15.07 -6.20
N GLU A 59 9.13 15.73 -5.06
CA GLU A 59 9.81 16.99 -4.80
C GLU A 59 10.86 16.80 -3.69
N PRO A 60 12.10 16.39 -4.04
CA PRO A 60 13.12 16.07 -3.04
C PRO A 60 13.45 17.22 -2.09
N ASN A 61 13.42 18.46 -2.60
CA ASN A 61 13.71 19.65 -1.79
C ASN A 61 12.61 19.95 -0.76
N GLU A 62 11.38 19.56 -1.05
CA GLU A 62 10.22 19.71 -0.15
C GLU A 62 10.06 18.49 0.75
N LEU A 63 10.84 17.43 0.54
CA LEU A 63 10.73 16.14 1.22
C LEU A 63 9.34 15.49 1.06
N ILE A 64 8.73 15.68 -0.12
CA ILE A 64 7.38 15.18 -0.43
C ILE A 64 7.44 14.26 -1.62
N ILE A 65 6.76 13.12 -1.50
CA ILE A 65 6.53 12.18 -2.59
C ILE A 65 5.06 11.78 -2.64
N THR A 66 4.47 11.76 -3.83
CA THR A 66 3.11 11.29 -4.08
C THR A 66 3.16 10.04 -4.92
N VAL A 67 2.61 8.96 -4.38
CA VAL A 67 2.65 7.64 -5.02
C VAL A 67 1.27 6.98 -5.00
N GLN A 68 1.02 6.16 -6.00
CA GLN A 68 -0.17 5.31 -6.03
C GLN A 68 -0.02 4.12 -5.06
N ALA A 69 -1.14 3.61 -4.56
CA ALA A 69 -1.17 2.60 -3.50
C ALA A 69 -0.50 1.28 -3.88
N GLY A 70 -0.55 0.87 -5.15
CA GLY A 70 0.07 -0.35 -5.66
C GLY A 70 1.58 -0.23 -5.95
N ALA A 71 2.18 0.96 -5.79
CA ALA A 71 3.61 1.14 -6.04
C ALA A 71 4.44 0.22 -5.12
N PRO A 72 5.41 -0.54 -5.69
CA PRO A 72 6.29 -1.40 -4.89
C PRO A 72 7.08 -0.57 -3.87
N LEU A 73 7.06 -0.98 -2.61
CA LEU A 73 7.80 -0.27 -1.56
C LEU A 73 9.30 -0.19 -1.85
N ALA A 74 9.88 -1.28 -2.37
CA ALA A 74 11.30 -1.33 -2.73
C ALA A 74 11.68 -0.32 -3.82
N ASP A 75 10.81 -0.13 -4.82
CA ASP A 75 11.07 0.82 -5.93
C ASP A 75 11.05 2.26 -5.42
N VAL A 76 10.08 2.58 -4.55
CA VAL A 76 9.99 3.89 -3.93
C VAL A 76 11.21 4.15 -3.02
N GLN A 77 11.62 3.16 -2.21
CA GLN A 77 12.83 3.25 -1.39
C GLN A 77 14.07 3.51 -2.26
N SER A 78 14.25 2.78 -3.35
CA SER A 78 15.36 2.98 -4.28
C SER A 78 15.34 4.36 -4.92
N LEU A 79 14.16 4.87 -5.26
CA LEU A 79 14.01 6.22 -5.82
C LEU A 79 14.46 7.31 -4.84
N ILE A 80 13.96 7.28 -3.60
CA ILE A 80 14.34 8.30 -2.60
C ILE A 80 15.80 8.16 -2.17
N ASP A 81 16.34 6.93 -2.10
CA ASP A 81 17.74 6.66 -1.82
C ASP A 81 18.67 7.25 -2.89
N SER A 82 18.26 7.22 -4.16
CA SER A 82 18.98 7.87 -5.27
C SER A 82 19.16 9.39 -5.11
N LYS A 83 18.35 9.99 -4.22
CA LYS A 83 18.44 11.41 -3.84
C LYS A 83 19.03 11.62 -2.45
N ASN A 84 19.71 10.61 -1.89
CA ASN A 84 20.25 10.60 -0.53
C ASN A 84 19.18 10.88 0.55
N GLN A 85 17.97 10.38 0.33
CA GLN A 85 16.84 10.50 1.25
C GLN A 85 16.38 9.12 1.71
N GLN A 86 15.66 9.08 2.82
CA GLN A 86 15.05 7.87 3.36
C GLN A 86 13.71 8.20 4.02
N PHE A 87 12.87 7.20 4.24
CA PHE A 87 11.73 7.37 5.13
C PHE A 87 12.20 7.69 6.54
N ALA A 88 11.55 8.66 7.20
CA ALA A 88 11.86 9.00 8.58
C ALA A 88 11.49 7.88 9.55
N PHE A 89 10.46 7.10 9.24
CA PHE A 89 10.05 5.90 9.95
C PHE A 89 10.65 4.64 9.32
N GLU A 90 10.57 3.51 10.04
CA GLU A 90 11.02 2.20 9.53
C GLU A 90 9.82 1.39 9.03
N PRO A 91 9.62 1.24 7.71
CA PRO A 91 8.67 0.28 7.18
C PRO A 91 9.02 -1.13 7.64
N MET A 92 8.07 -1.83 8.28
CA MET A 92 8.32 -3.18 8.74
C MET A 92 8.30 -4.18 7.57
N ASP A 93 9.41 -4.86 7.36
CA ASP A 93 9.46 -6.01 6.44
C ASP A 93 9.01 -7.28 7.17
N THR A 94 7.89 -7.83 6.72
CA THR A 94 7.32 -9.07 7.26
C THR A 94 7.56 -10.26 6.35
N SER A 95 8.33 -10.14 5.29
CA SER A 95 8.50 -11.17 4.26
C SER A 95 9.07 -12.47 4.82
N ALA A 96 10.13 -12.38 5.62
CA ALA A 96 10.75 -13.55 6.25
C ALA A 96 9.81 -14.23 7.26
N LEU A 97 9.04 -13.45 8.03
CA LEU A 97 8.09 -13.97 9.02
C LEU A 97 6.92 -14.71 8.35
N LEU A 98 6.44 -14.19 7.23
CA LEU A 98 5.25 -14.70 6.54
C LEU A 98 5.59 -15.69 5.41
N GLY A 99 6.87 -15.91 5.14
CA GLY A 99 7.33 -16.81 4.07
C GLY A 99 6.94 -16.35 2.66
N VAL A 100 6.86 -15.03 2.45
CA VAL A 100 6.50 -14.43 1.17
C VAL A 100 7.68 -13.71 0.54
N SER A 101 7.67 -13.52 -0.77
CA SER A 101 8.68 -12.73 -1.47
C SER A 101 8.24 -11.28 -1.65
N GLY A 102 9.20 -10.34 -1.52
CA GLY A 102 8.99 -8.91 -1.73
C GLY A 102 8.46 -8.16 -0.51
N SER A 103 8.71 -6.86 -0.50
CA SER A 103 8.38 -5.94 0.60
C SER A 103 6.94 -5.40 0.58
N GLY A 104 6.17 -5.76 -0.45
CA GLY A 104 4.80 -5.29 -0.63
C GLY A 104 4.70 -3.92 -1.32
N THR A 105 3.58 -3.25 -1.12
CA THR A 105 3.24 -1.97 -1.75
C THR A 105 3.15 -0.85 -0.73
N ILE A 106 3.21 0.40 -1.20
CA ILE A 106 3.03 1.60 -0.36
C ILE A 106 1.66 1.58 0.33
N GLY A 107 0.57 1.27 -0.40
CA GLY A 107 -0.76 1.17 0.19
C GLY A 107 -0.84 0.08 1.26
N GLY A 108 -0.23 -1.08 1.01
CA GLY A 108 -0.15 -2.16 2.00
C GLY A 108 0.66 -1.79 3.24
N MET A 109 1.74 -1.01 3.09
CA MET A 109 2.54 -0.49 4.20
C MET A 109 1.74 0.49 5.05
N VAL A 110 1.09 1.46 4.41
CA VAL A 110 0.27 2.47 5.09
C VAL A 110 -0.93 1.81 5.78
N GLY A 111 -1.65 0.94 5.07
CA GLY A 111 -2.84 0.27 5.58
C GLY A 111 -2.56 -0.67 6.75
N ALA A 112 -1.43 -1.37 6.73
CA ALA A 112 -1.02 -2.22 7.85
C ALA A 112 -0.57 -1.41 9.08
N GLY A 113 -0.02 -0.21 8.88
CA GLY A 113 0.43 0.66 9.96
C GLY A 113 1.55 0.09 10.83
N LEU A 114 2.25 -0.93 10.34
CA LEU A 114 3.35 -1.58 11.05
C LEU A 114 4.62 -0.73 10.94
N ALA A 115 5.32 -0.58 12.04
CA ALA A 115 6.58 0.16 12.10
C ALA A 115 7.63 -0.61 12.89
N GLY A 116 8.89 -0.38 12.55
CA GLY A 116 10.03 -0.98 13.19
C GLY A 116 10.31 -0.44 14.60
N PRO A 117 11.43 -0.86 15.23
CA PRO A 117 11.73 -0.57 16.63
C PRO A 117 11.94 0.91 16.94
N ARG A 118 12.32 1.74 15.96
CA ARG A 118 12.47 3.19 16.16
C ARG A 118 11.15 3.97 16.20
N ARG A 119 10.01 3.30 16.11
CA ARG A 119 8.69 3.96 16.05
C ARG A 119 8.40 4.91 17.19
N ILE A 120 8.98 4.68 18.38
CA ILE A 120 8.78 5.53 19.56
C ILE A 120 9.34 6.94 19.30
N LYS A 121 10.46 7.04 18.59
CA LYS A 121 11.12 8.31 18.25
C LYS A 121 10.72 8.82 16.87
N ALA A 122 10.70 7.94 15.88
CA ALA A 122 10.52 8.29 14.48
C ALA A 122 9.05 8.25 14.04
N GLY A 123 8.16 7.66 14.84
CA GLY A 123 6.77 7.45 14.46
C GLY A 123 6.59 6.29 13.49
N GLY A 124 5.41 6.19 12.92
CA GLY A 124 5.06 5.26 11.86
C GLY A 124 4.58 5.99 10.60
N ALA A 125 4.13 5.23 9.60
CA ALA A 125 3.68 5.81 8.33
C ALA A 125 2.60 6.88 8.51
N ARG A 126 1.66 6.67 9.44
CA ARG A 126 0.56 7.64 9.72
C ARG A 126 1.05 9.00 10.18
N ASP A 127 2.22 9.05 10.86
CA ASP A 127 2.77 10.30 11.40
C ASP A 127 3.45 11.14 10.31
N HIS A 128 3.69 10.54 9.15
CA HIS A 128 4.35 11.15 7.99
C HIS A 128 3.44 11.24 6.76
N LEU A 129 2.22 10.69 6.84
CA LEU A 129 1.25 10.76 5.75
C LEU A 129 0.59 12.15 5.72
N LEU A 130 0.84 12.90 4.65
CA LEU A 130 0.31 14.26 4.48
C LEU A 130 -1.12 14.27 3.94
N GLY A 131 -1.52 13.24 3.22
CA GLY A 131 -2.85 13.12 2.67
C GLY A 131 -3.01 11.83 1.86
N ALA A 132 -4.25 11.50 1.56
CA ALA A 132 -4.60 10.36 0.72
C ALA A 132 -5.86 10.67 -0.08
N HIS A 133 -5.93 10.10 -1.30
CA HIS A 133 -7.16 10.01 -2.05
C HIS A 133 -7.76 8.63 -1.79
N ALA A 134 -8.94 8.59 -1.18
CA ALA A 134 -9.64 7.37 -0.81
C ALA A 134 -11.00 7.27 -1.51
N VAL A 135 -11.44 6.06 -1.73
CA VAL A 135 -12.75 5.71 -2.30
C VAL A 135 -13.52 4.83 -1.33
#